data_8562c9f3f43ba32c26f9acfd8a793b81
#
_entry.id   8562c9f3f43ba32c26f9acfd8a793b81
#
_cell.length_a   1.000
_cell.length_b   1.000
_cell.length_c   1.000
_cell.angle_alpha   90.00
_cell.angle_beta   90.00
_cell.angle_gamma   90.00
#
_symmetry.space_group_name_H-M   'P 1'
#
loop_
_entity.id
_entity.type
_entity.pdbx_description
1 polymer ?
#
loop_
_entity_poly.entity_id
_entity_poly.type
_entity_poly.pdbx_seq_one_letter_code
_entity_poly.pdbx_strand_id
1 'polypeptide(L)'
;MFYYVNGTVTELEAGRAVIDCGGVGYACATTNYTLSQLKKGERAKLYTYLNVREDAMELFGFASQSELRSFKMLIGVSGVGPKAALSILSSTTPQQLAMAVVMGDEKALTAAPGIGKKIAQRIILELKDKLAREQGSFDAGSAGSVRMPTQDNKAGEAAAALAVLGYGSQEIAAALKGIDMASLPLEEIIRQSLKKMVK
;
A
#
# COMPACT_ATOMS: atom_id res chain seq x y z
N MET A 1 9.42 -8.44 -17.88
CA MET A 1 8.55 -8.15 -16.71
C MET A 1 7.69 -6.93 -17.05
N PHE A 2 6.40 -7.00 -16.84
CA PHE A 2 5.49 -5.89 -17.14
C PHE A 2 5.50 -4.89 -15.96
N TYR A 3 5.84 -3.64 -16.22
CA TYR A 3 5.82 -2.58 -15.20
C TYR A 3 4.46 -1.87 -15.15
N TYR A 4 3.89 -1.62 -16.31
CA TYR A 4 2.53 -1.13 -16.49
C TYR A 4 1.98 -1.56 -17.86
N VAL A 5 0.66 -1.53 -18.00
CA VAL A 5 -0.05 -1.55 -19.27
C VAL A 5 -0.74 -0.20 -19.46
N ASN A 6 -0.74 0.31 -20.68
CA ASN A 6 -1.35 1.60 -21.03
C ASN A 6 -2.08 1.48 -22.37
N GLY A 7 -3.40 1.51 -22.33
CA GLY A 7 -4.22 1.28 -23.51
C GLY A 7 -5.68 1.64 -23.28
N THR A 8 -6.55 1.08 -24.10
CA THR A 8 -8.01 1.28 -24.01
C THR A 8 -8.63 0.20 -23.13
N VAL A 9 -9.50 0.59 -22.21
CA VAL A 9 -10.28 -0.35 -21.41
C VAL A 9 -11.35 -1.00 -22.28
N THR A 10 -11.19 -2.28 -22.59
CA THR A 10 -12.14 -3.00 -23.47
C THR A 10 -13.19 -3.76 -22.68
N GLU A 11 -12.81 -4.36 -21.54
CA GLU A 11 -13.74 -5.10 -20.69
C GLU A 11 -13.54 -4.75 -19.22
N LEU A 12 -14.66 -4.69 -18.47
CA LEU A 12 -14.70 -4.57 -17.02
C LEU A 12 -15.61 -5.66 -16.48
N GLU A 13 -15.06 -6.49 -15.62
CA GLU A 13 -15.77 -7.58 -14.94
C GLU A 13 -15.50 -7.50 -13.42
N ALA A 14 -16.23 -8.25 -12.64
CA ALA A 14 -15.99 -8.32 -11.20
C ALA A 14 -14.56 -8.82 -10.92
N GLY A 15 -13.71 -7.95 -10.36
CA GLY A 15 -12.31 -8.26 -10.03
C GLY A 15 -11.34 -8.31 -11.21
N ARG A 16 -11.76 -7.89 -12.43
CA ARG A 16 -10.91 -7.95 -13.62
C ARG A 16 -11.16 -6.77 -14.57
N ALA A 17 -10.09 -6.23 -15.14
CA ALA A 17 -10.13 -5.27 -16.23
C ALA A 17 -9.27 -5.77 -17.40
N VAL A 18 -9.72 -5.55 -18.64
CA VAL A 18 -8.94 -5.85 -19.83
C VAL A 18 -8.52 -4.54 -20.51
N ILE A 19 -7.21 -4.39 -20.71
CA ILE A 19 -6.61 -3.23 -21.36
C ILE A 19 -6.05 -3.64 -22.72
N ASP A 20 -6.60 -3.11 -23.79
CA ASP A 20 -6.08 -3.29 -25.14
C ASP A 20 -4.89 -2.35 -25.36
N CYS A 21 -3.74 -2.92 -25.63
CA CYS A 21 -2.51 -2.22 -25.94
C CYS A 21 -2.10 -2.52 -27.41
N GLY A 22 -2.80 -1.91 -28.36
CA GLY A 22 -2.47 -2.05 -29.77
C GLY A 22 -2.84 -3.42 -30.37
N GLY A 23 -3.99 -3.97 -30.00
CA GLY A 23 -4.49 -5.26 -30.48
C GLY A 23 -4.15 -6.44 -29.57
N VAL A 24 -3.46 -6.20 -28.44
CA VAL A 24 -3.23 -7.22 -27.41
C VAL A 24 -4.00 -6.85 -26.15
N GLY A 25 -4.98 -7.69 -25.77
CA GLY A 25 -5.77 -7.50 -24.56
C GLY A 25 -5.09 -8.10 -23.34
N TYR A 26 -4.68 -7.26 -22.39
CA TYR A 26 -4.11 -7.68 -21.11
C TYR A 26 -5.21 -7.79 -20.05
N ALA A 27 -5.54 -9.00 -19.65
CA ALA A 27 -6.49 -9.25 -18.57
C ALA A 27 -5.80 -9.12 -17.22
N CYS A 28 -6.14 -8.07 -16.48
CA CYS A 28 -5.57 -7.76 -15.17
C CYS A 28 -6.58 -8.06 -14.07
N ALA A 29 -6.24 -8.96 -13.15
CA ALA A 29 -6.96 -9.07 -11.89
C ALA A 29 -6.72 -7.78 -11.07
N THR A 30 -7.79 -7.22 -10.50
CA THR A 30 -7.71 -5.90 -9.87
C THR A 30 -8.70 -5.74 -8.72
N THR A 31 -8.61 -4.62 -8.01
CA THR A 31 -9.46 -4.27 -6.88
C THR A 31 -10.73 -3.54 -7.33
N ASN A 32 -11.76 -3.53 -6.47
CA ASN A 32 -12.94 -2.71 -6.68
C ASN A 32 -12.60 -1.22 -6.72
N TYR A 33 -11.58 -0.79 -5.98
CA TYR A 33 -11.09 0.59 -6.00
C TYR A 33 -10.55 0.98 -7.38
N THR A 34 -9.67 0.16 -7.96
CA THR A 34 -9.18 0.38 -9.34
C THR A 34 -10.34 0.32 -10.34
N LEU A 35 -11.24 -0.67 -10.24
CA LEU A 35 -12.40 -0.77 -11.16
C LEU A 35 -13.27 0.48 -11.15
N SER A 36 -13.48 1.09 -9.99
CA SER A 36 -14.27 2.32 -9.86
C SER A 36 -13.69 3.54 -10.60
N GLN A 37 -12.40 3.51 -10.93
CA GLN A 37 -11.70 4.58 -11.64
C GLN A 37 -11.61 4.32 -13.15
N LEU A 38 -12.03 3.14 -13.62
CA LEU A 38 -11.96 2.77 -15.01
C LEU A 38 -13.32 2.93 -15.70
N LYS A 39 -13.28 3.32 -16.97
CA LYS A 39 -14.48 3.35 -17.81
C LYS A 39 -14.20 2.64 -19.13
N LYS A 40 -15.12 1.77 -19.54
CA LYS A 40 -15.03 1.05 -20.80
C LYS A 40 -14.97 2.03 -21.97
N GLY A 41 -14.03 1.81 -22.89
CA GLY A 41 -13.75 2.66 -24.04
C GLY A 41 -12.78 3.82 -23.78
N GLU A 42 -12.48 4.17 -22.53
CA GLU A 42 -11.51 5.21 -22.20
C GLU A 42 -10.07 4.64 -22.08
N ARG A 43 -9.08 5.50 -22.26
CA ARG A 43 -7.67 5.12 -22.03
C ARG A 43 -7.36 5.09 -20.56
N ALA A 44 -6.66 4.04 -20.16
CA ALA A 44 -6.20 3.87 -18.77
C ALA A 44 -4.78 3.31 -18.73
N LYS A 45 -4.09 3.60 -17.62
CA LYS A 45 -2.79 3.05 -17.27
C LYS A 45 -2.92 2.27 -15.98
N LEU A 46 -2.58 0.99 -15.99
CA LEU A 46 -2.51 0.16 -14.80
C LEU A 46 -1.06 -0.24 -14.51
N TYR A 47 -0.61 0.00 -13.29
CA TYR A 47 0.66 -0.51 -12.78
C TYR A 47 0.51 -1.98 -12.45
N THR A 48 1.46 -2.82 -12.88
CA THR A 48 1.26 -4.25 -12.90
C THR A 48 2.21 -5.02 -12.00
N TYR A 49 1.72 -6.15 -11.52
CA TYR A 49 2.48 -7.21 -10.88
C TYR A 49 2.18 -8.53 -11.60
N LEU A 50 3.21 -9.18 -12.11
CA LEU A 50 3.11 -10.49 -12.74
C LEU A 50 3.43 -11.57 -11.71
N ASN A 51 2.46 -12.44 -11.44
CA ASN A 51 2.63 -13.62 -10.60
C ASN A 51 2.80 -14.84 -11.50
N VAL A 52 3.96 -15.47 -11.43
CA VAL A 52 4.29 -16.66 -12.22
C VAL A 52 4.39 -17.83 -11.26
N ARG A 53 3.64 -18.90 -11.53
CA ARG A 53 3.68 -20.19 -10.84
C ARG A 53 3.88 -21.28 -11.88
N GLU A 54 4.12 -22.49 -11.43
CA GLU A 54 4.30 -23.65 -12.32
C GLU A 54 3.07 -23.90 -13.21
N ASP A 55 1.88 -23.67 -12.68
CA ASP A 55 0.58 -23.96 -13.30
C ASP A 55 -0.18 -22.73 -13.80
N ALA A 56 0.27 -21.51 -13.49
CA ALA A 56 -0.46 -20.29 -13.82
C ALA A 56 0.43 -19.06 -13.97
N MET A 57 0.02 -18.17 -14.86
CA MET A 57 0.57 -16.85 -15.01
C MET A 57 -0.57 -15.82 -14.90
N GLU A 58 -0.55 -15.03 -13.82
CA GLU A 58 -1.60 -14.07 -13.51
C GLU A 58 -1.04 -12.65 -13.50
N LEU A 59 -1.70 -11.74 -14.20
CA LEU A 59 -1.36 -10.32 -14.21
C LEU A 59 -2.31 -9.57 -13.27
N PHE A 60 -1.76 -8.85 -12.32
CA PHE A 60 -2.48 -7.96 -11.42
C PHE A 60 -2.25 -6.52 -11.84
N GLY A 61 -3.30 -5.69 -11.85
CA GLY A 61 -3.23 -4.30 -12.30
C GLY A 61 -3.86 -3.34 -11.29
N PHE A 62 -3.25 -2.16 -11.11
CA PHE A 62 -3.65 -1.17 -10.12
C PHE A 62 -3.61 0.23 -10.73
N ALA A 63 -4.58 1.08 -10.38
CA ALA A 63 -4.67 2.44 -10.90
C ALA A 63 -3.53 3.34 -10.39
N SER A 64 -2.97 3.03 -9.23
CA SER A 64 -1.89 3.81 -8.64
C SER A 64 -0.69 2.97 -8.20
N GLN A 65 0.49 3.60 -8.15
CA GLN A 65 1.68 2.95 -7.58
C GLN A 65 1.54 2.68 -6.07
N SER A 66 0.78 3.51 -5.36
CA SER A 66 0.52 3.32 -3.94
C SER A 66 -0.26 2.03 -3.70
N GLU A 67 -1.28 1.76 -4.51
CA GLU A 67 -2.07 0.53 -4.43
C GLU A 67 -1.23 -0.71 -4.77
N LEU A 68 -0.42 -0.63 -5.84
CA LEU A 68 0.53 -1.70 -6.17
C LEU A 68 1.54 -1.96 -5.03
N ARG A 69 2.04 -0.92 -4.36
CA ARG A 69 2.94 -1.07 -3.21
C ARG A 69 2.25 -1.78 -2.06
N SER A 70 1.03 -1.35 -1.71
CA SER A 70 0.23 -2.00 -0.68
C SER A 70 -0.04 -3.48 -1.00
N PHE A 71 -0.32 -3.80 -2.26
CA PHE A 71 -0.46 -5.18 -2.71
C PHE A 71 0.82 -5.99 -2.49
N LYS A 72 1.98 -5.45 -2.90
CA LYS A 72 3.28 -6.11 -2.71
C LYS A 72 3.63 -6.31 -1.23
N MET A 73 3.30 -5.34 -0.38
CA MET A 73 3.49 -5.49 1.07
C MET A 73 2.65 -6.63 1.63
N LEU A 74 1.37 -6.71 1.24
CA LEU A 74 0.45 -7.74 1.70
C LEU A 74 0.86 -9.14 1.25
N ILE A 75 1.21 -9.34 -0.03
CA ILE A 75 1.66 -10.66 -0.51
C ILE A 75 3.02 -11.09 0.06
N GLY A 76 3.77 -10.18 0.63
CA GLY A 76 5.00 -10.47 1.38
C GLY A 76 4.77 -10.92 2.82
N VAL A 77 3.50 -10.96 3.28
CA VAL A 77 3.11 -11.49 4.59
C VAL A 77 2.83 -12.98 4.47
N SER A 78 3.39 -13.78 5.36
CA SER A 78 3.18 -15.22 5.35
C SER A 78 1.69 -15.59 5.50
N GLY A 79 1.18 -16.39 4.57
CA GLY A 79 -0.22 -16.81 4.51
C GLY A 79 -1.17 -15.82 3.81
N VAL A 80 -0.65 -14.70 3.27
CA VAL A 80 -1.42 -13.77 2.44
C VAL A 80 -1.06 -13.97 0.97
N GLY A 81 -1.94 -14.65 0.23
CA GLY A 81 -1.79 -14.79 -1.22
C GLY A 81 -2.37 -13.61 -2.00
N PRO A 82 -2.14 -13.55 -3.33
CA PRO A 82 -2.64 -12.46 -4.17
C PRO A 82 -4.16 -12.23 -4.07
N LYS A 83 -4.96 -13.30 -4.00
CA LYS A 83 -6.43 -13.19 -3.85
C LYS A 83 -6.83 -12.54 -2.52
N ALA A 84 -6.15 -12.90 -1.43
CA ALA A 84 -6.37 -12.30 -0.12
C ALA A 84 -5.98 -10.81 -0.11
N ALA A 85 -4.84 -10.47 -0.73
CA ALA A 85 -4.40 -9.09 -0.87
C ALA A 85 -5.38 -8.24 -1.69
N LEU A 86 -5.92 -8.77 -2.81
CA LEU A 86 -6.97 -8.08 -3.57
C LEU A 86 -8.25 -7.89 -2.76
N SER A 87 -8.66 -8.90 -1.98
CA SER A 87 -9.84 -8.80 -1.10
C SER A 87 -9.69 -7.66 -0.08
N ILE A 88 -8.53 -7.56 0.56
CA ILE A 88 -8.24 -6.49 1.51
C ILE A 88 -8.29 -5.12 0.80
N LEU A 89 -7.58 -4.96 -0.32
CA LEU A 89 -7.53 -3.69 -1.06
C LEU A 89 -8.82 -3.33 -1.80
N SER A 90 -9.74 -4.26 -1.96
CA SER A 90 -11.09 -4.00 -2.44
C SER A 90 -12.03 -3.48 -1.34
N SER A 91 -11.69 -3.75 -0.08
CA SER A 91 -12.46 -3.33 1.10
C SER A 91 -11.87 -2.10 1.79
N THR A 92 -10.58 -1.79 1.55
CA THR A 92 -9.86 -0.69 2.18
C THR A 92 -9.01 0.05 1.16
N THR A 93 -8.90 1.37 1.31
CA THR A 93 -7.91 2.16 0.55
C THR A 93 -6.49 1.91 1.08
N PRO A 94 -5.44 2.19 0.29
CA PRO A 94 -4.05 2.11 0.78
C PRO A 94 -3.83 2.87 2.08
N GLN A 95 -4.45 4.04 2.23
CA GLN A 95 -4.36 4.88 3.43
C GLN A 95 -5.05 4.24 4.64
N GLN A 96 -6.25 3.67 4.43
CA GLN A 96 -6.97 2.95 5.49
C GLN A 96 -6.22 1.69 5.94
N LEU A 97 -5.63 0.94 5.00
CA LEU A 97 -4.76 -0.19 5.31
C LEU A 97 -3.59 0.25 6.19
N ALA A 98 -2.95 1.34 5.79
CA ALA A 98 -1.86 1.96 6.53
C ALA A 98 -2.26 2.27 7.98
N MET A 99 -3.38 2.94 8.15
CA MET A 99 -3.93 3.29 9.47
C MET A 99 -4.25 2.03 10.29
N ALA A 100 -4.89 1.03 9.68
CA ALA A 100 -5.23 -0.22 10.37
C ALA A 100 -3.98 -0.93 10.91
N VAL A 101 -2.89 -0.94 10.13
CA VAL A 101 -1.60 -1.53 10.55
C VAL A 101 -1.00 -0.74 11.72
N VAL A 102 -0.91 0.59 11.62
CA VAL A 102 -0.32 1.45 12.68
C VAL A 102 -1.12 1.34 13.97
N MET A 103 -2.45 1.45 13.89
CA MET A 103 -3.34 1.39 15.05
C MET A 103 -3.55 -0.05 15.59
N GLY A 104 -3.18 -1.06 14.84
CA GLY A 104 -3.46 -2.46 15.21
C GLY A 104 -4.94 -2.82 15.07
N ASP A 105 -5.64 -2.19 14.14
CA ASP A 105 -7.09 -2.42 13.94
C ASP A 105 -7.34 -3.70 13.16
N GLU A 106 -7.48 -4.82 13.90
CA GLU A 106 -7.82 -6.13 13.34
C GLU A 106 -9.19 -6.12 12.65
N LYS A 107 -10.15 -5.31 13.13
CA LYS A 107 -11.52 -5.29 12.61
C LYS A 107 -11.56 -4.74 11.18
N ALA A 108 -10.79 -3.69 10.91
CA ALA A 108 -10.69 -3.13 9.57
C ALA A 108 -10.19 -4.15 8.55
N LEU A 109 -9.25 -5.02 8.93
CA LEU A 109 -8.71 -6.06 8.06
C LEU A 109 -9.65 -7.27 7.93
N THR A 110 -10.30 -7.68 9.01
CA THR A 110 -11.25 -8.81 9.00
C THR A 110 -12.57 -8.49 8.30
N ALA A 111 -12.85 -7.23 7.98
CA ALA A 111 -13.98 -6.85 7.12
C ALA A 111 -13.82 -7.37 5.68
N ALA A 112 -12.58 -7.67 5.24
CA ALA A 112 -12.33 -8.23 3.92
C ALA A 112 -12.70 -9.73 3.88
N PRO A 113 -13.50 -10.17 2.89
CA PRO A 113 -13.86 -11.58 2.73
C PRO A 113 -12.65 -12.50 2.68
N GLY A 114 -12.70 -13.58 3.46
CA GLY A 114 -11.62 -14.57 3.53
C GLY A 114 -10.46 -14.20 4.48
N ILE A 115 -10.53 -13.07 5.15
CA ILE A 115 -9.51 -12.64 6.12
C ILE A 115 -10.00 -12.89 7.54
N GLY A 116 -9.46 -13.95 8.14
CA GLY A 116 -9.72 -14.27 9.54
C GLY A 116 -8.82 -13.50 10.51
N LYS A 117 -9.20 -13.53 11.79
CA LYS A 117 -8.47 -12.83 12.87
C LYS A 117 -6.97 -13.17 12.90
N LYS A 118 -6.60 -14.45 12.71
CA LYS A 118 -5.19 -14.88 12.70
C LYS A 118 -4.37 -14.25 11.58
N ILE A 119 -4.98 -14.12 10.37
CA ILE A 119 -4.33 -13.48 9.22
C ILE A 119 -4.22 -11.96 9.47
N ALA A 120 -5.27 -11.33 9.97
CA ALA A 120 -5.26 -9.90 10.30
C ALA A 120 -4.16 -9.55 11.32
N GLN A 121 -4.05 -10.32 12.40
CA GLN A 121 -2.99 -10.17 13.41
C GLN A 121 -1.59 -10.32 12.80
N ARG A 122 -1.40 -11.32 11.94
CA ARG A 122 -0.14 -11.55 11.26
C ARG A 122 0.23 -10.39 10.34
N ILE A 123 -0.74 -9.88 9.55
CA ILE A 123 -0.53 -8.70 8.70
C ILE A 123 -0.04 -7.52 9.54
N ILE A 124 -0.73 -7.22 10.64
CA ILE A 124 -0.37 -6.11 11.53
C ILE A 124 1.04 -6.32 12.09
N LEU A 125 1.35 -7.50 12.61
CA LEU A 125 2.64 -7.81 13.21
C LEU A 125 3.78 -7.69 12.19
N GLU A 126 3.68 -8.42 11.05
CA GLU A 126 4.76 -8.46 10.06
C GLU A 126 4.97 -7.13 9.35
N LEU A 127 3.89 -6.35 9.12
CA LEU A 127 4.04 -5.02 8.54
C LEU A 127 4.60 -4.02 9.56
N LYS A 128 4.24 -4.10 10.84
CA LYS A 128 4.88 -3.30 11.91
C LYS A 128 6.36 -3.67 12.07
N ASP A 129 6.72 -4.94 12.00
CA ASP A 129 8.11 -5.40 12.08
C ASP A 129 8.96 -4.93 10.90
N LYS A 130 8.39 -4.88 9.69
CA LYS A 130 9.06 -4.26 8.52
C LYS A 130 9.29 -2.78 8.75
N LEU A 131 8.33 -2.07 9.33
CA LEU A 131 8.46 -0.69 9.78
C LEU A 131 9.67 -0.50 10.71
N ALA A 132 9.76 -1.34 11.75
CA ALA A 132 10.83 -1.24 12.74
C ALA A 132 12.23 -1.54 12.16
N ARG A 133 12.33 -2.52 11.23
CA ARG A 133 13.61 -2.90 10.62
C ARG A 133 14.13 -1.87 9.62
N GLU A 134 13.26 -1.22 8.86
CA GLU A 134 13.66 -0.15 7.95
C GLU A 134 14.14 1.09 8.70
N GLN A 135 13.64 1.36 9.91
CA GLN A 135 14.17 2.38 10.81
C GLN A 135 15.62 2.09 11.23
N GLY A 136 15.96 0.82 11.51
CA GLY A 136 17.33 0.42 11.89
C GLY A 136 18.35 0.45 10.74
N SER A 137 17.93 0.44 9.48
CA SER A 137 18.82 0.47 8.32
C SER A 137 19.13 1.88 7.80
N PHE A 138 18.37 2.90 8.19
CA PHE A 138 18.68 4.30 7.87
C PHE A 138 19.81 4.89 8.73
N ASP A 139 20.13 4.27 9.88
CA ASP A 139 21.25 4.71 10.75
C ASP A 139 22.62 4.20 10.29
N ALA A 140 22.70 3.31 9.32
CA ALA A 140 23.99 2.70 8.90
C ALA A 140 24.71 3.45 7.76
N GLY A 141 24.16 4.56 7.26
CA GLY A 141 24.68 5.27 6.06
C GLY A 141 25.19 6.70 6.28
N SER A 142 25.09 7.30 7.47
CA SER A 142 25.73 8.60 7.73
C SER A 142 26.41 8.61 9.09
N ALA A 143 27.73 8.49 9.06
CA ALA A 143 28.61 8.68 10.19
C ALA A 143 28.47 10.12 10.72
N GLY A 144 27.85 10.28 11.86
CA GLY A 144 27.74 11.58 12.55
C GLY A 144 26.78 11.56 13.71
N SER A 145 27.30 11.25 14.90
CA SER A 145 26.71 11.46 16.24
C SER A 145 25.55 10.54 16.66
N VAL A 146 25.91 9.58 17.51
CA VAL A 146 25.06 8.85 18.45
C VAL A 146 24.24 9.84 19.27
N ARG A 147 22.92 9.86 19.06
CA ARG A 147 21.99 10.41 20.04
C ARG A 147 21.07 9.28 20.51
N MET A 148 21.13 9.04 21.81
CA MET A 148 20.20 8.16 22.55
C MET A 148 18.74 8.55 22.26
N PRO A 149 17.78 7.60 22.32
CA PRO A 149 16.36 7.89 22.10
C PRO A 149 15.84 8.78 23.24
N THR A 150 15.71 10.06 22.96
CA THR A 150 14.93 10.98 23.78
C THR A 150 13.49 10.95 23.29
N GLN A 151 12.55 11.03 24.22
CA GLN A 151 11.09 10.92 24.08
C GLN A 151 10.41 11.90 23.11
N ASP A 152 11.14 12.63 22.26
CA ASP A 152 10.61 13.72 21.41
C ASP A 152 10.74 13.51 19.91
N ASN A 153 10.87 12.27 19.42
CA ASN A 153 11.04 12.08 17.96
C ASN A 153 9.77 11.59 17.23
N LYS A 154 8.60 12.10 17.64
CA LYS A 154 7.30 11.80 16.98
C LYS A 154 7.34 12.08 15.46
N ALA A 155 8.09 13.11 15.05
CA ALA A 155 8.26 13.43 13.62
C ALA A 155 9.02 12.33 12.85
N GLY A 156 10.08 11.79 13.44
CA GLY A 156 10.84 10.68 12.85
C GLY A 156 10.04 9.39 12.79
N GLU A 157 9.30 9.07 13.86
CA GLU A 157 8.42 7.91 13.91
C GLU A 157 7.27 8.02 12.89
N ALA A 158 6.65 9.20 12.76
CA ALA A 158 5.64 9.44 11.74
C ALA A 158 6.22 9.34 10.32
N ALA A 159 7.40 9.91 10.09
CA ALA A 159 8.07 9.82 8.79
C ALA A 159 8.41 8.38 8.43
N ALA A 160 8.92 7.61 9.37
CA ALA A 160 9.22 6.20 9.16
C ALA A 160 7.95 5.38 8.88
N ALA A 161 6.87 5.59 9.63
CA ALA A 161 5.59 4.95 9.37
C ALA A 161 5.08 5.23 7.96
N LEU A 162 5.16 6.49 7.50
CA LEU A 162 4.75 6.89 6.15
C LEU A 162 5.68 6.32 5.06
N ALA A 163 7.00 6.23 5.32
CA ALA A 163 7.96 5.66 4.39
C ALA A 163 7.70 4.17 4.12
N VAL A 164 7.40 3.39 5.16
CA VAL A 164 7.04 1.97 5.00
C VAL A 164 5.74 1.79 4.26
N LEU A 165 4.80 2.71 4.40
CA LEU A 165 3.59 2.74 3.60
C LEU A 165 3.85 3.11 2.14
N GLY A 166 5.13 3.32 1.78
CA GLY A 166 5.60 3.51 0.43
C GLY A 166 5.52 4.94 -0.08
N TYR A 167 5.34 5.93 0.79
CA TYR A 167 5.42 7.33 0.41
C TYR A 167 6.87 7.78 0.27
N GLY A 168 7.15 8.61 -0.74
CA GLY A 168 8.49 9.15 -0.97
C GLY A 168 8.90 10.16 0.09
N SER A 169 10.22 10.30 0.34
CA SER A 169 10.75 11.22 1.35
C SER A 169 10.30 12.68 1.15
N GLN A 170 10.15 13.12 -0.09
CA GLN A 170 9.64 14.47 -0.41
C GLN A 170 8.15 14.62 -0.08
N GLU A 171 7.33 13.61 -0.35
CA GLU A 171 5.90 13.58 -0.03
C GLU A 171 5.70 13.58 1.50
N ILE A 172 6.51 12.79 2.21
CA ILE A 172 6.49 12.73 3.67
C ILE A 172 6.86 14.09 4.28
N ALA A 173 7.96 14.70 3.83
CA ALA A 173 8.40 16.01 4.31
C ALA A 173 7.34 17.10 4.07
N ALA A 174 6.70 17.08 2.90
CA ALA A 174 5.62 18.01 2.57
C ALA A 174 4.38 17.81 3.45
N ALA A 175 3.99 16.55 3.70
CA ALA A 175 2.82 16.22 4.50
C ALA A 175 3.00 16.53 5.99
N LEU A 176 4.18 16.28 6.53
CA LEU A 176 4.52 16.58 7.93
C LEU A 176 4.67 18.09 8.20
N LYS A 177 4.94 18.87 7.15
CA LYS A 177 5.10 20.33 7.29
C LYS A 177 3.82 20.98 7.81
N GLY A 178 3.95 21.72 8.93
CA GLY A 178 2.85 22.46 9.56
C GLY A 178 1.87 21.59 10.37
N ILE A 179 2.27 20.37 10.75
CA ILE A 179 1.59 19.58 11.79
C ILE A 179 2.26 19.85 13.12
N ASP A 180 1.46 20.07 14.16
CA ASP A 180 1.99 20.25 15.53
C ASP A 180 2.47 18.91 16.11
N MET A 181 3.78 18.70 16.01
CA MET A 181 4.43 17.46 16.48
C MET A 181 4.53 17.39 18.01
N ALA A 182 4.44 18.53 18.69
CA ALA A 182 4.65 18.61 20.15
C ALA A 182 3.38 18.20 20.91
N SER A 183 2.22 18.71 20.49
CA SER A 183 0.96 18.53 21.23
C SER A 183 0.18 17.28 20.79
N LEU A 184 0.37 16.80 19.54
CA LEU A 184 -0.42 15.71 18.99
C LEU A 184 0.19 14.33 19.30
N PRO A 185 -0.65 13.30 19.52
CA PRO A 185 -0.19 11.93 19.58
C PRO A 185 0.28 11.46 18.18
N LEU A 186 1.19 10.49 18.14
CA LEU A 186 1.77 9.96 16.89
C LEU A 186 0.71 9.54 15.86
N GLU A 187 -0.35 8.90 16.33
CA GLU A 187 -1.48 8.43 15.51
C GLU A 187 -2.18 9.60 14.78
N GLU A 188 -2.36 10.71 15.47
CA GLU A 188 -3.01 11.90 14.91
C GLU A 188 -2.09 12.60 13.90
N ILE A 189 -0.78 12.64 14.16
CA ILE A 189 0.24 13.16 13.24
C ILE A 189 0.19 12.36 11.93
N ILE A 190 0.22 11.02 12.01
CA ILE A 190 0.15 10.15 10.83
C ILE A 190 -1.17 10.34 10.10
N ARG A 191 -2.30 10.42 10.82
CA ARG A 191 -3.63 10.64 10.23
C ARG A 191 -3.72 11.95 9.47
N GLN A 192 -3.20 13.04 10.02
CA GLN A 192 -3.20 14.35 9.36
C GLN A 192 -2.27 14.37 8.15
N SER A 193 -1.12 13.71 8.24
CA SER A 193 -0.19 13.56 7.12
C SER A 193 -0.83 12.81 5.95
N LEU A 194 -1.48 11.69 6.23
CA LEU A 194 -2.18 10.90 5.20
C LEU A 194 -3.31 11.69 4.54
N LYS A 195 -4.08 12.51 5.32
CA LYS A 195 -5.09 13.39 4.74
C LYS A 195 -4.52 14.43 3.79
N LYS A 196 -3.32 14.95 4.05
CA LYS A 196 -2.66 15.93 3.16
C LYS A 196 -2.13 15.30 1.88
N MET A 197 -1.83 13.99 1.88
CA MET A 197 -1.34 13.25 0.71
C MET A 197 -2.46 12.81 -0.24
N VAL A 198 -3.72 12.93 0.16
CA VAL A 198 -4.94 12.52 -0.60
C VAL A 198 -5.45 13.66 -1.51
N LYS A 199 -4.63 14.66 -1.83
CA LYS A 199 -5.03 15.68 -2.82
C LYS A 199 -4.59 15.32 -4.22
#